data_a2e037c5139056b11bc5d489197d7320
#
_entry.id   a2e037c5139056b11bc5d489197d7320
#
_cell.length_a   1.000
_cell.length_b   1.000
_cell.length_c   1.000
_cell.angle_alpha   90.00
_cell.angle_beta   90.00
_cell.angle_gamma   90.00
#
_symmetry.space_group_name_H-M   'P 1'
#
loop_
_entity.id
_entity.type
_entity.pdbx_description
1 polymer ?
#
loop_
_entity_poly.entity_id
_entity_poly.type
_entity_poly.pdbx_seq_one_letter_code
_entity_poly.pdbx_strand_id
1 'polypeptide(L)'
;MEENRAENQTPRRQHTQHPTHQAHKKKKSGTAKTVIGTILAIGLTTCLMFFAIFMVYVHTSLDLNVDISAYTLKQSSTVYYQDKTSGEWVELTKLHGVENRTLVSIDDIPKHVRDALISIEDERFESHHGVDWKSTARAILGKLTGTSTRGGSTITQQVVKNMTGDNEVTIKRKVTEIFRALRLEKNYSKDEILETYLNLVYFGNGCNGIEAAAEGYFGKTVGELSIAEAASIVGITQFPYKYDPSRGDWYREQNKERQLTVLYKMHELGKISDEEYEQAKVEPLVFSWDPGFVPSAGVASRVDTASSTEYDSYFVERMFNDIVADMHEQLGYDESVAKDLLYTGGYSIYCTVDPKVQSIVE
;
A
#
# COMPACT_ATOMS: atom_id res chain seq x y z
N MET A 1 -112.97 -25.66 -50.03
CA MET A 1 -113.81 -24.44 -50.02
C MET A 1 -112.92 -23.34 -49.47
N GLU A 2 -112.49 -22.59 -50.37
CA GLU A 2 -112.68 -21.15 -50.52
C GLU A 2 -111.97 -20.36 -49.38
N GLU A 3 -110.87 -19.72 -49.77
CA GLU A 3 -110.80 -18.31 -50.23
C GLU A 3 -110.54 -17.41 -48.98
N ASN A 4 -109.57 -16.61 -48.88
CA ASN A 4 -109.39 -15.41 -49.70
C ASN A 4 -108.03 -14.72 -49.42
N ARG A 5 -107.50 -14.17 -50.46
CA ARG A 5 -106.39 -13.26 -50.58
C ARG A 5 -106.67 -11.93 -49.86
N ALA A 6 -105.72 -11.43 -49.21
CA ALA A 6 -105.63 -9.99 -49.05
C ALA A 6 -104.13 -9.54 -48.96
N GLU A 7 -103.72 -8.87 -50.00
CA GLU A 7 -102.50 -8.08 -50.05
C GLU A 7 -102.46 -7.05 -48.96
N ASN A 8 -101.34 -6.89 -48.27
CA ASN A 8 -101.17 -5.68 -47.51
C ASN A 8 -99.76 -5.16 -47.71
N GLN A 9 -99.64 -3.96 -48.24
CA GLN A 9 -98.45 -3.25 -48.58
C GLN A 9 -97.68 -2.79 -47.34
N THR A 10 -96.42 -3.09 -47.30
CA THR A 10 -95.50 -2.62 -46.25
C THR A 10 -94.99 -1.20 -46.58
N PRO A 11 -95.01 -0.29 -45.65
CA PRO A 11 -94.42 1.05 -45.88
C PRO A 11 -92.88 1.00 -45.72
N ARG A 12 -92.26 1.65 -46.71
CA ARG A 12 -90.82 1.91 -46.84
C ARG A 12 -90.30 2.66 -45.65
N ARG A 13 -89.50 2.04 -44.73
CA ARG A 13 -88.76 2.70 -43.64
C ARG A 13 -87.54 3.41 -44.26
N GLN A 14 -87.49 4.73 -44.05
CA GLN A 14 -86.34 5.55 -44.35
C GLN A 14 -85.18 5.19 -43.47
N HIS A 15 -83.99 4.90 -44.01
CA HIS A 15 -82.73 4.78 -43.38
C HIS A 15 -82.26 6.13 -42.89
N THR A 16 -82.36 6.41 -41.62
CA THR A 16 -81.67 7.49 -40.95
C THR A 16 -80.21 7.04 -40.71
N GLN A 17 -79.30 7.66 -41.42
CA GLN A 17 -77.84 7.49 -41.20
C GLN A 17 -77.51 8.13 -39.87
N HIS A 18 -77.10 7.33 -38.87
CA HIS A 18 -76.41 7.82 -37.68
C HIS A 18 -75.01 8.19 -38.04
N PRO A 19 -74.48 9.39 -37.65
CA PRO A 19 -73.08 9.72 -37.82
C PRO A 19 -72.24 8.88 -36.87
N THR A 20 -71.37 8.03 -37.40
CA THR A 20 -70.37 7.33 -36.66
C THR A 20 -69.38 8.32 -36.08
N HIS A 21 -69.44 8.57 -34.76
CA HIS A 21 -68.38 9.23 -34.02
C HIS A 21 -67.12 8.33 -34.07
N GLN A 22 -66.19 8.71 -34.99
CA GLN A 22 -64.80 8.23 -34.91
C GLN A 22 -64.17 8.83 -33.66
N ALA A 23 -64.04 8.01 -32.59
CA ALA A 23 -63.24 8.34 -31.41
C ALA A 23 -61.76 8.45 -31.87
N HIS A 24 -61.25 9.67 -32.02
CA HIS A 24 -59.85 9.92 -32.11
C HIS A 24 -59.14 9.38 -30.86
N LYS A 25 -58.52 8.19 -30.95
CA LYS A 25 -57.54 7.69 -29.99
C LYS A 25 -56.35 8.65 -29.99
N LYS A 26 -56.37 9.62 -29.09
CA LYS A 26 -55.20 10.49 -28.81
C LYS A 26 -54.01 9.58 -28.47
N LYS A 27 -53.00 9.55 -29.32
CA LYS A 27 -51.67 8.97 -29.04
C LYS A 27 -51.02 9.66 -27.84
N LYS A 28 -51.31 9.24 -26.61
CA LYS A 28 -50.67 9.74 -25.35
C LYS A 28 -49.28 9.17 -25.13
N SER A 29 -48.71 8.37 -26.05
CA SER A 29 -47.42 7.67 -25.85
C SER A 29 -46.17 8.49 -26.21
N GLY A 30 -46.30 9.57 -26.96
CA GLY A 30 -45.17 10.38 -27.39
C GLY A 30 -44.69 11.36 -26.29
N THR A 31 -45.64 12.01 -25.63
CA THR A 31 -45.35 13.05 -24.62
C THR A 31 -44.63 12.52 -23.37
N ALA A 32 -44.96 11.35 -22.86
CA ALA A 32 -44.28 10.78 -21.68
C ALA A 32 -42.82 10.43 -22.00
N LYS A 33 -42.56 9.82 -23.17
CA LYS A 33 -41.16 9.50 -23.59
C LYS A 33 -40.32 10.76 -23.79
N THR A 34 -40.92 11.81 -24.36
CA THR A 34 -40.25 13.09 -24.57
C THR A 34 -39.95 13.76 -23.20
N VAL A 35 -40.88 13.78 -22.27
CA VAL A 35 -40.67 14.34 -20.92
C VAL A 35 -39.58 13.57 -20.17
N ILE A 36 -39.62 12.24 -20.19
CA ILE A 36 -38.58 11.42 -19.53
C ILE A 36 -37.21 11.69 -20.22
N GLY A 37 -37.14 11.73 -21.53
CA GLY A 37 -35.94 12.05 -22.28
C GLY A 37 -35.37 13.44 -21.92
N THR A 38 -36.23 14.44 -21.80
CA THR A 38 -35.83 15.79 -21.39
C THR A 38 -35.29 15.82 -19.96
N ILE A 39 -35.94 15.15 -19.01
CA ILE A 39 -35.46 15.03 -17.63
C ILE A 39 -34.11 14.35 -17.56
N LEU A 40 -33.92 13.25 -18.30
CA LEU A 40 -32.64 12.56 -18.38
C LEU A 40 -31.56 13.44 -19.02
N ALA A 41 -31.88 14.18 -20.07
CA ALA A 41 -30.94 15.10 -20.71
C ALA A 41 -30.51 16.23 -19.77
N ILE A 42 -31.46 16.86 -19.05
CA ILE A 42 -31.18 17.89 -18.04
C ILE A 42 -30.32 17.28 -16.92
N GLY A 43 -30.67 16.08 -16.41
CA GLY A 43 -29.87 15.39 -15.41
C GLY A 43 -28.45 15.12 -15.86
N LEU A 44 -28.28 14.63 -17.10
CA LEU A 44 -26.96 14.38 -17.68
C LEU A 44 -26.14 15.66 -17.86
N THR A 45 -26.73 16.73 -18.40
CA THR A 45 -26.03 18.02 -18.60
C THR A 45 -25.63 18.65 -17.26
N THR A 46 -26.49 18.57 -16.24
CA THR A 46 -26.19 19.03 -14.88
C THR A 46 -25.04 18.23 -14.28
N CYS A 47 -25.05 16.90 -14.42
CA CYS A 47 -23.98 16.02 -13.97
C CYS A 47 -22.65 16.36 -14.64
N LEU A 48 -22.65 16.55 -15.95
CA LEU A 48 -21.44 16.93 -16.72
C LEU A 48 -20.91 18.30 -16.30
N MET A 49 -21.79 19.26 -16.01
CA MET A 49 -21.37 20.57 -15.53
C MET A 49 -20.71 20.47 -14.14
N PHE A 50 -21.31 19.74 -13.20
CA PHE A 50 -20.69 19.51 -11.89
C PHE A 50 -19.36 18.76 -12.01
N PHE A 51 -19.29 17.77 -12.90
CA PHE A 51 -18.04 17.04 -13.17
C PHE A 51 -16.97 17.98 -13.73
N ALA A 52 -17.30 18.86 -14.67
CA ALA A 52 -16.36 19.84 -15.21
C ALA A 52 -15.85 20.81 -14.13
N ILE A 53 -16.74 21.34 -13.29
CA ILE A 53 -16.36 22.19 -12.16
C ILE A 53 -15.46 21.44 -11.17
N PHE A 54 -15.80 20.20 -10.86
CA PHE A 54 -14.99 19.34 -10.01
C PHE A 54 -13.58 19.09 -10.60
N MET A 55 -13.48 18.84 -11.91
CA MET A 55 -12.19 18.64 -12.59
C MET A 55 -11.35 19.93 -12.58
N VAL A 56 -11.97 21.10 -12.77
CA VAL A 56 -11.28 22.39 -12.62
C VAL A 56 -10.76 22.55 -11.19
N TYR A 57 -11.58 22.27 -10.19
CA TYR A 57 -11.16 22.31 -8.79
C TYR A 57 -9.97 21.38 -8.52
N VAL A 58 -10.01 20.14 -9.01
CA VAL A 58 -8.91 19.17 -8.85
C VAL A 58 -7.60 19.73 -9.45
N HIS A 59 -7.66 20.31 -10.67
CA HIS A 59 -6.46 20.81 -11.33
C HIS A 59 -5.92 22.12 -10.76
N THR A 60 -6.77 22.96 -10.16
CA THR A 60 -6.36 24.29 -9.70
C THR A 60 -6.11 24.37 -8.20
N SER A 61 -6.76 23.50 -7.41
CA SER A 61 -6.77 23.61 -5.94
C SER A 61 -6.10 22.45 -5.20
N LEU A 62 -5.77 21.37 -5.92
CA LEU A 62 -5.08 20.23 -5.33
C LEU A 62 -3.63 20.18 -5.83
N ASP A 63 -2.70 20.04 -4.88
CA ASP A 63 -1.33 19.68 -5.21
C ASP A 63 -1.28 18.18 -5.54
N LEU A 64 -1.08 17.88 -6.81
CA LEU A 64 -1.02 16.50 -7.34
C LEU A 64 0.42 16.04 -7.58
N ASN A 65 1.43 16.81 -7.19
CA ASN A 65 2.82 16.42 -7.39
C ASN A 65 3.20 15.33 -6.40
N VAL A 66 3.55 14.18 -6.94
CA VAL A 66 4.21 13.09 -6.24
C VAL A 66 5.25 12.52 -7.20
N ASP A 67 6.48 12.50 -6.76
CA ASP A 67 7.62 12.05 -7.54
C ASP A 67 8.46 11.09 -6.68
N ILE A 68 8.46 9.81 -7.04
CA ILE A 68 9.23 8.78 -6.34
C ILE A 68 10.73 9.08 -6.48
N SER A 69 11.18 9.53 -7.66
CA SER A 69 12.60 9.77 -7.92
C SER A 69 13.16 10.96 -7.13
N ALA A 70 12.30 11.93 -6.83
CA ALA A 70 12.64 13.08 -5.99
C ALA A 70 12.45 12.79 -4.48
N TYR A 71 11.77 11.70 -4.14
CA TYR A 71 11.53 11.32 -2.76
C TYR A 71 12.76 10.62 -2.19
N THR A 72 13.55 11.35 -1.43
CA THR A 72 14.70 10.77 -0.72
C THR A 72 14.19 9.95 0.46
N LEU A 73 14.27 8.62 0.34
CA LEU A 73 14.04 7.73 1.46
C LEU A 73 15.13 7.96 2.51
N LYS A 74 14.72 8.19 3.74
CA LYS A 74 15.65 8.28 4.86
C LYS A 74 16.30 6.92 5.07
N GLN A 75 17.58 6.83 4.89
CA GLN A 75 18.38 5.62 5.03
C GLN A 75 19.37 5.80 6.17
N SER A 76 19.52 4.81 7.03
CA SER A 76 20.52 4.84 8.11
C SER A 76 21.92 4.93 7.53
N SER A 77 22.74 5.82 8.06
CA SER A 77 24.16 5.88 7.69
C SER A 77 24.93 4.74 8.34
N THR A 78 25.92 4.21 7.62
CA THR A 78 26.72 3.06 8.06
C THR A 78 28.17 3.47 8.27
N VAL A 79 28.73 3.05 9.40
CA VAL A 79 30.14 3.27 9.75
C VAL A 79 30.94 2.01 9.41
N TYR A 80 32.04 2.19 8.70
CA TYR A 80 32.96 1.12 8.30
C TYR A 80 34.36 1.32 8.89
N TYR A 81 35.00 0.22 9.25
CA TYR A 81 36.44 0.19 9.61
C TYR A 81 37.19 -0.72 8.63
N GLN A 82 38.51 -0.52 8.49
CA GLN A 82 39.33 -1.38 7.67
C GLN A 82 39.90 -2.53 8.49
N ASP A 83 39.53 -3.76 8.18
CA ASP A 83 40.13 -4.94 8.81
C ASP A 83 41.62 -5.06 8.43
N LYS A 84 42.47 -5.09 9.45
CA LYS A 84 43.93 -5.10 9.25
C LYS A 84 44.44 -6.41 8.69
N THR A 85 43.66 -7.49 8.74
CA THR A 85 44.07 -8.81 8.27
C THR A 85 43.74 -9.00 6.80
N SER A 86 42.52 -8.65 6.39
CA SER A 86 42.05 -8.77 5.02
C SER A 86 42.29 -7.52 4.18
N GLY A 87 42.42 -6.33 4.82
CA GLY A 87 42.44 -5.03 4.17
C GLY A 87 41.09 -4.54 3.64
N GLU A 88 40.02 -5.29 3.88
CA GLU A 88 38.68 -4.97 3.43
C GLU A 88 37.98 -4.01 4.37
N TRP A 89 37.04 -3.21 3.84
CA TRP A 89 36.15 -2.37 4.64
C TRP A 89 34.99 -3.18 5.15
N VAL A 90 34.81 -3.16 6.46
CA VAL A 90 33.86 -3.97 7.19
C VAL A 90 32.92 -3.07 7.98
N GLU A 91 31.63 -3.38 8.01
CA GLU A 91 30.64 -2.64 8.77
C GLU A 91 30.98 -2.68 10.28
N LEU A 92 31.09 -1.51 10.90
CA LEU A 92 31.28 -1.37 12.34
C LEU A 92 29.94 -1.24 13.06
N THR A 93 29.10 -0.32 12.61
CA THR A 93 27.78 -0.06 13.16
C THR A 93 26.94 0.78 12.19
N LYS A 94 25.62 0.73 12.34
CA LYS A 94 24.70 1.68 11.70
C LYS A 94 24.36 2.79 12.67
N LEU A 95 24.39 4.04 12.20
CA LEU A 95 23.90 5.18 12.97
C LEU A 95 22.38 5.15 12.95
N HIS A 96 21.77 4.75 14.04
CA HIS A 96 20.33 4.67 14.15
C HIS A 96 19.76 6.00 14.61
N GLY A 97 19.03 6.67 13.70
CA GLY A 97 18.10 7.72 14.06
C GLY A 97 16.77 7.12 14.54
N VAL A 98 15.71 7.90 14.45
CA VAL A 98 14.34 7.45 14.76
C VAL A 98 13.85 6.34 13.80
N GLU A 99 14.46 6.21 12.62
CA GLU A 99 14.09 5.24 11.58
C GLU A 99 15.26 4.31 11.23
N ASN A 100 15.09 3.01 11.49
CA ASN A 100 15.99 1.97 10.96
C ASN A 100 15.49 1.59 9.56
N ARG A 101 16.27 1.91 8.51
CA ARG A 101 15.91 1.63 7.12
C ARG A 101 17.13 1.21 6.30
N THR A 102 17.02 0.05 5.66
CA THR A 102 17.95 -0.44 4.64
C THR A 102 17.17 -0.58 3.33
N LEU A 103 17.62 0.09 2.28
CA LEU A 103 16.96 0.02 0.96
C LEU A 103 17.38 -1.25 0.24
N VAL A 104 16.42 -1.85 -0.47
CA VAL A 104 16.61 -3.05 -1.28
C VAL A 104 15.96 -2.88 -2.65
N SER A 105 16.62 -3.35 -3.71
CA SER A 105 16.07 -3.34 -5.05
C SER A 105 14.94 -4.36 -5.19
N ILE A 106 13.96 -4.08 -6.05
CA ILE A 106 12.88 -5.03 -6.35
C ILE A 106 13.41 -6.38 -6.89
N ASP A 107 14.54 -6.35 -7.56
CA ASP A 107 15.19 -7.56 -8.11
C ASP A 107 15.74 -8.48 -7.00
N ASP A 108 16.11 -7.91 -5.86
CA ASP A 108 16.61 -8.66 -4.69
C ASP A 108 15.46 -9.14 -3.78
N ILE A 109 14.23 -8.64 -3.98
CA ILE A 109 13.05 -9.05 -3.21
C ILE A 109 12.42 -10.30 -3.83
N PRO A 110 12.40 -11.44 -3.14
CA PRO A 110 11.84 -12.67 -3.67
C PRO A 110 10.39 -12.53 -4.11
N LYS A 111 10.03 -13.29 -5.14
CA LYS A 111 8.66 -13.27 -5.68
C LYS A 111 7.59 -13.55 -4.61
N HIS A 112 7.82 -14.50 -3.70
CA HIS A 112 6.85 -14.85 -2.66
C HIS A 112 6.63 -13.72 -1.64
N VAL A 113 7.62 -12.87 -1.38
CA VAL A 113 7.46 -11.66 -0.54
C VAL A 113 6.56 -10.65 -1.22
N ARG A 114 6.80 -10.39 -2.51
CA ARG A 114 5.97 -9.50 -3.34
C ARG A 114 4.54 -10.02 -3.46
N ASP A 115 4.40 -11.32 -3.72
CA ASP A 115 3.10 -12.00 -3.82
C ASP A 115 2.33 -12.00 -2.50
N ALA A 116 3.00 -12.16 -1.35
CA ALA A 116 2.37 -12.05 -0.03
C ALA A 116 1.73 -10.68 0.17
N LEU A 117 2.48 -9.61 -0.13
CA LEU A 117 2.00 -8.24 -0.02
C LEU A 117 0.82 -7.97 -0.96
N ILE A 118 0.97 -8.29 -2.24
CA ILE A 118 -0.09 -8.11 -3.25
C ILE A 118 -1.35 -8.88 -2.84
N SER A 119 -1.21 -10.11 -2.38
CA SER A 119 -2.34 -10.98 -2.02
C SER A 119 -3.17 -10.42 -0.87
N ILE A 120 -2.56 -9.76 0.10
CA ILE A 120 -3.27 -9.31 1.31
C ILE A 120 -3.69 -7.84 1.25
N GLU A 121 -2.89 -6.97 0.62
CA GLU A 121 -3.15 -5.53 0.56
C GLU A 121 -3.91 -5.13 -0.70
N ASP A 122 -3.60 -5.75 -1.86
CA ASP A 122 -4.15 -5.32 -3.14
C ASP A 122 -4.15 -6.45 -4.18
N GLU A 123 -5.06 -7.41 -4.03
CA GLU A 123 -5.15 -8.65 -4.86
C GLU A 123 -5.18 -8.39 -6.38
N ARG A 124 -5.54 -7.17 -6.80
CA ARG A 124 -5.63 -6.76 -8.21
C ARG A 124 -4.62 -5.68 -8.59
N PHE A 125 -3.54 -5.54 -7.84
CA PHE A 125 -2.49 -4.54 -8.05
C PHE A 125 -2.05 -4.49 -9.52
N GLU A 126 -1.78 -5.65 -10.13
CA GLU A 126 -1.31 -5.74 -11.52
C GLU A 126 -2.35 -5.31 -12.57
N SER A 127 -3.63 -5.26 -12.22
CA SER A 127 -4.72 -5.06 -13.18
C SER A 127 -5.36 -3.68 -13.17
N HIS A 128 -5.16 -2.90 -12.12
CA HIS A 128 -5.70 -1.54 -12.05
C HIS A 128 -4.61 -0.48 -12.31
N HIS A 129 -5.03 0.78 -12.45
CA HIS A 129 -4.15 1.93 -12.69
C HIS A 129 -4.25 2.93 -11.52
N GLY A 130 -3.66 2.60 -10.38
CA GLY A 130 -3.58 3.44 -9.18
C GLY A 130 -4.77 3.31 -8.24
N VAL A 131 -5.96 3.02 -8.75
CA VAL A 131 -7.20 2.88 -7.96
C VAL A 131 -7.97 1.65 -8.39
N ASP A 132 -8.28 0.77 -7.44
CA ASP A 132 -9.20 -0.32 -7.65
C ASP A 132 -10.63 0.14 -7.37
N TRP A 133 -11.33 0.60 -8.41
CA TRP A 133 -12.68 1.11 -8.32
C TRP A 133 -13.68 0.09 -7.80
N LYS A 134 -13.48 -1.20 -8.09
CA LYS A 134 -14.34 -2.29 -7.62
C LYS A 134 -14.20 -2.52 -6.12
N SER A 135 -12.97 -2.54 -5.60
CA SER A 135 -12.72 -2.63 -4.15
C SER A 135 -13.15 -1.37 -3.43
N THR A 136 -12.87 -0.19 -4.00
CA THR A 136 -13.31 1.10 -3.44
C THR A 136 -14.83 1.17 -3.31
N ALA A 137 -15.58 0.80 -4.37
CA ALA A 137 -17.03 0.76 -4.32
C ALA A 137 -17.55 -0.24 -3.28
N ARG A 138 -16.96 -1.44 -3.21
CA ARG A 138 -17.30 -2.47 -2.22
C ARG A 138 -17.05 -1.96 -0.79
N ALA A 139 -15.93 -1.31 -0.55
CA ALA A 139 -15.59 -0.76 0.77
C ALA A 139 -16.56 0.36 1.20
N ILE A 140 -16.96 1.25 0.27
CA ILE A 140 -17.96 2.31 0.54
C ILE A 140 -19.31 1.69 0.88
N LEU A 141 -19.80 0.75 0.06
CA LEU A 141 -21.06 0.06 0.31
C LEU A 141 -21.02 -0.71 1.64
N GLY A 142 -19.93 -1.40 1.93
CA GLY A 142 -19.74 -2.12 3.17
C GLY A 142 -19.77 -1.22 4.41
N LYS A 143 -19.17 -0.03 4.33
CA LYS A 143 -19.26 0.98 5.40
C LYS A 143 -20.68 1.50 5.60
N LEU A 144 -21.43 1.74 4.50
CA LEU A 144 -22.82 2.21 4.57
C LEU A 144 -23.77 1.15 5.15
N THR A 145 -23.49 -0.13 4.88
CA THR A 145 -24.31 -1.26 5.35
C THR A 145 -23.83 -1.87 6.67
N GLY A 146 -22.69 -1.44 7.20
CA GLY A 146 -22.07 -2.01 8.40
C GLY A 146 -21.50 -3.43 8.21
N THR A 147 -21.33 -3.90 6.96
CA THR A 147 -20.99 -5.30 6.65
C THR A 147 -19.51 -5.51 6.29
N SER A 148 -18.72 -4.47 6.09
CA SER A 148 -17.32 -4.62 5.63
C SER A 148 -16.33 -3.98 6.59
N THR A 149 -15.31 -4.77 6.94
CA THR A 149 -14.10 -4.36 7.66
C THR A 149 -12.88 -4.23 6.74
N ARG A 150 -12.99 -4.59 5.44
CA ARG A 150 -11.87 -4.56 4.49
C ARG A 150 -11.61 -3.14 3.99
N GLY A 151 -10.31 -2.77 3.93
CA GLY A 151 -9.85 -1.56 3.29
C GLY A 151 -10.11 -1.59 1.78
N GLY A 152 -10.27 -0.41 1.18
CA GLY A 152 -10.42 -0.27 -0.28
C GLY A 152 -9.31 0.56 -0.90
N SER A 153 -8.22 0.82 -0.17
CA SER A 153 -7.05 1.56 -0.67
C SER A 153 -6.08 0.59 -1.34
N THR A 154 -5.52 0.98 -2.47
CA THR A 154 -4.51 0.22 -3.21
C THR A 154 -3.11 0.43 -2.63
N ILE A 155 -2.15 -0.43 -3.00
CA ILE A 155 -0.72 -0.25 -2.69
C ILE A 155 -0.27 1.14 -3.15
N THR A 156 -0.62 1.55 -4.37
CA THR A 156 -0.26 2.87 -4.92
C THR A 156 -0.81 4.02 -4.08
N GLN A 157 -2.04 3.92 -3.58
CA GLN A 157 -2.62 4.92 -2.66
C GLN A 157 -1.90 4.95 -1.31
N GLN A 158 -1.45 3.80 -0.82
CA GLN A 158 -0.67 3.71 0.41
C GLN A 158 0.73 4.31 0.24
N VAL A 159 1.39 4.10 -0.91
CA VAL A 159 2.66 4.78 -1.25
C VAL A 159 2.47 6.29 -1.18
N VAL A 160 1.47 6.83 -1.89
CA VAL A 160 1.16 8.27 -1.86
C VAL A 160 0.96 8.78 -0.44
N LYS A 161 0.16 8.08 0.36
CA LYS A 161 -0.11 8.44 1.75
C LYS A 161 1.18 8.48 2.60
N ASN A 162 2.01 7.45 2.48
CA ASN A 162 3.24 7.33 3.27
C ASN A 162 4.28 8.37 2.85
N MET A 163 4.42 8.64 1.54
CA MET A 163 5.33 9.68 1.03
C MET A 163 4.92 11.09 1.49
N THR A 164 3.63 11.38 1.55
CA THR A 164 3.15 12.73 1.89
C THR A 164 2.98 12.96 3.38
N GLY A 165 2.96 11.90 4.18
CA GLY A 165 2.71 11.98 5.63
C GLY A 165 1.32 12.52 5.99
N ASP A 166 0.44 12.70 5.00
CA ASP A 166 -0.88 13.27 5.19
C ASP A 166 -1.84 12.24 5.79
N ASN A 167 -2.06 12.34 7.09
CA ASN A 167 -2.91 11.46 7.89
C ASN A 167 -4.29 12.04 8.22
N GLU A 168 -4.64 13.23 7.68
CA GLU A 168 -5.95 13.82 7.91
C GLU A 168 -7.08 12.92 7.41
N VAL A 169 -8.16 12.84 8.18
CA VAL A 169 -9.36 12.06 7.82
C VAL A 169 -10.37 12.98 7.13
N THR A 170 -10.04 13.48 5.93
CA THR A 170 -10.89 14.39 5.15
C THR A 170 -11.21 13.83 3.77
N ILE A 171 -12.36 14.22 3.21
CA ILE A 171 -12.72 13.86 1.82
C ILE A 171 -11.73 14.49 0.85
N LYS A 172 -11.31 15.74 1.09
CA LYS A 172 -10.34 16.44 0.27
C LYS A 172 -9.03 15.63 0.15
N ARG A 173 -8.46 15.21 1.28
CA ARG A 173 -7.27 14.37 1.32
C ARG A 173 -7.47 13.07 0.51
N LYS A 174 -8.60 12.37 0.70
CA LYS A 174 -8.83 11.11 -0.04
C LYS A 174 -8.99 11.32 -1.54
N VAL A 175 -9.61 12.41 -1.96
CA VAL A 175 -9.67 12.79 -3.38
C VAL A 175 -8.27 13.09 -3.92
N THR A 176 -7.47 13.89 -3.20
CA THR A 176 -6.08 14.19 -3.58
C THR A 176 -5.24 12.91 -3.72
N GLU A 177 -5.33 12.00 -2.73
CA GLU A 177 -4.66 10.69 -2.74
C GLU A 177 -5.03 9.87 -3.99
N ILE A 178 -6.32 9.82 -4.36
CA ILE A 178 -6.80 9.13 -5.55
C ILE A 178 -6.14 9.70 -6.83
N PHE A 179 -6.16 11.01 -7.00
CA PHE A 179 -5.60 11.64 -8.21
C PHE A 179 -4.06 11.55 -8.25
N ARG A 180 -3.39 11.62 -7.11
CA ARG A 180 -1.95 11.36 -6.99
C ARG A 180 -1.62 9.92 -7.37
N ALA A 181 -2.40 8.94 -6.89
CA ALA A 181 -2.20 7.52 -7.23
C ALA A 181 -2.38 7.26 -8.73
N LEU A 182 -3.42 7.84 -9.37
CA LEU A 182 -3.61 7.76 -10.82
C LEU A 182 -2.43 8.37 -11.60
N ARG A 183 -1.87 9.49 -11.11
CA ARG A 183 -0.71 10.14 -11.73
C ARG A 183 0.56 9.32 -11.54
N LEU A 184 0.74 8.73 -10.35
CA LEU A 184 1.90 7.91 -10.04
C LEU A 184 1.98 6.71 -10.99
N GLU A 185 0.90 5.97 -11.17
CA GLU A 185 0.83 4.83 -12.10
C GLU A 185 0.93 5.18 -13.58
N LYS A 186 0.77 6.45 -13.92
CA LYS A 186 1.03 6.92 -15.28
C LYS A 186 2.54 7.10 -15.54
N ASN A 187 3.30 7.42 -14.50
CA ASN A 187 4.70 7.83 -14.61
C ASN A 187 5.68 6.73 -14.20
N TYR A 188 5.25 5.78 -13.38
CA TYR A 188 6.07 4.73 -12.78
C TYR A 188 5.47 3.35 -13.03
N SER A 189 6.31 2.36 -13.19
CA SER A 189 5.94 0.96 -13.33
C SER A 189 5.39 0.37 -12.02
N LYS A 190 4.74 -0.78 -12.12
CA LYS A 190 4.29 -1.54 -10.95
C LYS A 190 5.44 -1.94 -10.03
N ASP A 191 6.56 -2.33 -10.61
CA ASP A 191 7.75 -2.73 -9.87
C ASP A 191 8.35 -1.56 -9.09
N GLU A 192 8.48 -0.37 -9.69
CA GLU A 192 8.97 0.85 -9.01
C GLU A 192 8.05 1.26 -7.86
N ILE A 193 6.73 1.13 -8.04
CA ILE A 193 5.75 1.45 -6.99
C ILE A 193 5.82 0.42 -5.86
N LEU A 194 5.97 -0.86 -6.18
CA LEU A 194 6.07 -1.94 -5.22
C LEU A 194 7.37 -1.88 -4.43
N GLU A 195 8.49 -1.60 -5.10
CA GLU A 195 9.79 -1.34 -4.47
C GLU A 195 9.70 -0.17 -3.48
N THR A 196 9.10 0.93 -3.93
CA THR A 196 8.90 2.10 -3.07
C THR A 196 8.05 1.74 -1.85
N TYR A 197 6.97 0.99 -2.02
CA TYR A 197 6.14 0.55 -0.91
C TYR A 197 6.93 -0.27 0.10
N LEU A 198 7.60 -1.32 -0.39
CA LEU A 198 8.35 -2.26 0.45
C LEU A 198 9.52 -1.60 1.19
N ASN A 199 10.11 -0.57 0.61
CA ASN A 199 11.16 0.22 1.24
C ASN A 199 10.61 1.32 2.18
N LEU A 200 9.34 1.72 2.03
CA LEU A 200 8.76 2.86 2.74
C LEU A 200 7.95 2.47 3.97
N VAL A 201 7.24 1.35 3.91
CA VAL A 201 6.23 0.99 4.90
C VAL A 201 6.85 0.60 6.23
N TYR A 202 6.17 0.96 7.32
CA TYR A 202 6.56 0.60 8.68
C TYR A 202 6.03 -0.80 9.05
N PHE A 203 6.94 -1.68 9.48
CA PHE A 203 6.65 -3.07 9.85
C PHE A 203 6.63 -3.33 11.37
N GLY A 204 6.58 -2.30 12.20
CA GLY A 204 6.68 -2.46 13.66
C GLY A 204 8.14 -2.53 14.14
N ASN A 205 8.34 -2.59 15.46
CA ASN A 205 9.65 -2.75 16.11
C ASN A 205 10.77 -1.81 15.59
N GLY A 206 10.41 -0.56 15.23
CA GLY A 206 11.36 0.38 14.65
C GLY A 206 11.77 0.10 13.19
N CYS A 207 11.27 -0.97 12.57
CA CYS A 207 11.66 -1.39 11.22
C CYS A 207 10.87 -0.63 10.14
N ASN A 208 11.57 0.19 9.37
CA ASN A 208 11.04 0.85 8.20
C ASN A 208 11.63 0.19 6.93
N GLY A 209 10.77 -0.41 6.12
CA GLY A 209 11.15 -1.19 4.95
C GLY A 209 11.36 -2.67 5.25
N ILE A 210 11.25 -3.46 4.18
CA ILE A 210 11.20 -4.93 4.25
C ILE A 210 12.55 -5.56 4.64
N GLU A 211 13.67 -4.97 4.23
CA GLU A 211 15.00 -5.47 4.59
C GLU A 211 15.25 -5.28 6.08
N ALA A 212 14.97 -4.08 6.61
CA ALA A 212 15.08 -3.82 8.05
C ALA A 212 14.16 -4.75 8.88
N ALA A 213 12.99 -5.09 8.35
CA ALA A 213 12.08 -6.03 9.00
C ALA A 213 12.61 -7.47 8.94
N ALA A 214 13.17 -7.90 7.82
CA ALA A 214 13.78 -9.22 7.69
C ALA A 214 14.97 -9.40 8.65
N GLU A 215 15.85 -8.40 8.71
CA GLU A 215 16.96 -8.38 9.67
C GLU A 215 16.46 -8.34 11.12
N GLY A 216 15.53 -7.43 11.42
CA GLY A 216 15.05 -7.23 12.81
C GLY A 216 14.26 -8.40 13.37
N TYR A 217 13.41 -9.03 12.59
CA TYR A 217 12.55 -10.12 13.04
C TYR A 217 13.22 -11.49 12.94
N PHE A 218 13.96 -11.74 11.87
CA PHE A 218 14.48 -13.06 11.55
C PHE A 218 16.00 -13.13 11.41
N GLY A 219 16.72 -12.00 11.56
CA GLY A 219 18.16 -11.97 11.36
C GLY A 219 18.58 -12.52 9.97
N LYS A 220 17.80 -12.18 8.96
CA LYS A 220 17.96 -12.61 7.57
C LYS A 220 17.90 -11.42 6.64
N THR A 221 18.53 -11.52 5.48
CA THR A 221 18.22 -10.62 4.38
C THR A 221 16.83 -10.94 3.83
N VAL A 222 16.19 -9.98 3.16
CA VAL A 222 14.87 -10.22 2.53
C VAL A 222 14.93 -11.40 1.54
N GLY A 223 16.09 -11.58 0.86
CA GLY A 223 16.32 -12.67 -0.08
C GLY A 223 16.30 -14.07 0.53
N GLU A 224 16.53 -14.18 1.86
CA GLU A 224 16.60 -15.45 2.59
C GLU A 224 15.29 -15.80 3.33
N LEU A 225 14.27 -14.93 3.28
CA LEU A 225 12.99 -15.19 3.94
C LEU A 225 12.27 -16.39 3.35
N SER A 226 11.77 -17.27 4.20
CA SER A 226 10.81 -18.30 3.80
C SER A 226 9.44 -17.70 3.46
N ILE A 227 8.56 -18.51 2.84
CA ILE A 227 7.16 -18.10 2.58
C ILE A 227 6.42 -17.80 3.90
N ALA A 228 6.69 -18.57 4.95
CA ALA A 228 6.09 -18.40 6.26
C ALA A 228 6.55 -17.10 6.94
N GLU A 229 7.85 -16.82 6.89
CA GLU A 229 8.45 -15.60 7.43
C GLU A 229 7.98 -14.35 6.68
N ALA A 230 7.97 -14.39 5.35
CA ALA A 230 7.44 -13.32 4.51
C ALA A 230 5.98 -13.00 4.82
N ALA A 231 5.14 -14.03 4.96
CA ALA A 231 3.73 -13.86 5.33
C ALA A 231 3.54 -13.28 6.74
N SER A 232 4.43 -13.60 7.67
CA SER A 232 4.44 -13.04 9.03
C SER A 232 4.76 -11.54 9.00
N ILE A 233 5.87 -11.13 8.35
CA ILE A 233 6.27 -9.72 8.25
C ILE A 233 5.20 -8.91 7.53
N VAL A 234 4.76 -9.35 6.35
CA VAL A 234 3.74 -8.66 5.55
C VAL A 234 2.44 -8.50 6.33
N GLY A 235 2.08 -9.49 7.15
CA GLY A 235 0.90 -9.42 8.01
C GLY A 235 0.89 -8.24 8.98
N ILE A 236 2.06 -7.71 9.35
CA ILE A 236 2.21 -6.61 10.33
C ILE A 236 1.71 -5.28 9.75
N THR A 237 1.83 -5.05 8.43
CA THR A 237 1.52 -3.77 7.76
C THR A 237 0.13 -3.24 8.07
N GLN A 238 -0.86 -4.11 8.20
CA GLN A 238 -2.25 -3.71 8.44
C GLN A 238 -2.44 -2.97 9.76
N PHE A 239 -1.81 -3.45 10.83
CA PHE A 239 -1.91 -2.87 12.16
C PHE A 239 -0.68 -3.24 13.00
N PRO A 240 0.47 -2.53 12.83
CA PRO A 240 1.74 -2.87 13.47
C PRO A 240 1.63 -3.02 14.99
N TYR A 241 0.86 -2.14 15.64
CA TYR A 241 0.66 -2.22 17.09
C TYR A 241 0.09 -3.57 17.56
N LYS A 242 -0.73 -4.25 16.75
CA LYS A 242 -1.40 -5.51 17.10
C LYS A 242 -0.60 -6.74 16.66
N TYR A 243 0.05 -6.62 15.49
CA TYR A 243 0.65 -7.78 14.82
C TYR A 243 2.17 -7.86 14.94
N ASP A 244 2.79 -6.97 15.69
CA ASP A 244 4.23 -6.99 15.99
C ASP A 244 4.56 -8.05 17.03
N PRO A 245 5.22 -9.19 16.65
CA PRO A 245 5.47 -10.32 17.55
C PRO A 245 6.54 -10.04 18.61
N SER A 246 7.34 -8.95 18.48
CA SER A 246 8.36 -8.57 19.46
C SER A 246 7.77 -8.11 20.79
N ARG A 247 6.49 -7.82 20.83
CA ARG A 247 5.80 -7.23 21.99
C ARG A 247 5.33 -8.26 23.02
N GLY A 248 5.53 -9.56 22.77
CA GLY A 248 5.20 -10.63 23.70
C GLY A 248 4.25 -11.70 23.13
N ASP A 249 3.96 -12.72 23.94
CA ASP A 249 3.30 -13.95 23.48
C ASP A 249 1.93 -13.73 22.82
N TRP A 250 1.09 -12.89 23.42
CA TRP A 250 -0.22 -12.57 22.81
C TRP A 250 -0.09 -11.97 21.41
N TYR A 251 0.90 -11.11 21.21
CA TYR A 251 1.16 -10.49 19.90
C TYR A 251 1.73 -11.50 18.91
N ARG A 252 2.53 -12.47 19.37
CA ARG A 252 3.00 -13.60 18.55
C ARG A 252 1.82 -14.44 18.04
N GLU A 253 0.84 -14.73 18.91
CA GLU A 253 -0.38 -15.43 18.51
C GLU A 253 -1.17 -14.63 17.48
N GLN A 254 -1.35 -13.32 17.70
CA GLN A 254 -2.04 -12.46 16.73
C GLN A 254 -1.30 -12.38 15.40
N ASN A 255 0.04 -12.34 15.42
CA ASN A 255 0.85 -12.40 14.22
C ASN A 255 0.68 -13.74 13.49
N LYS A 256 0.69 -14.86 14.22
CA LYS A 256 0.48 -16.19 13.64
C LYS A 256 -0.90 -16.33 12.98
N GLU A 257 -1.96 -15.85 13.61
CA GLU A 257 -3.30 -15.83 13.00
C GLU A 257 -3.33 -14.98 11.72
N ARG A 258 -2.63 -13.84 11.74
CA ARG A 258 -2.53 -12.97 10.59
C ARG A 258 -1.69 -13.58 9.47
N GLN A 259 -0.55 -14.21 9.79
CA GLN A 259 0.27 -14.99 8.87
C GLN A 259 -0.56 -16.05 8.14
N LEU A 260 -1.35 -16.83 8.88
CA LEU A 260 -2.24 -17.84 8.29
C LEU A 260 -3.26 -17.22 7.33
N THR A 261 -3.74 -16.00 7.63
CA THR A 261 -4.62 -15.26 6.72
C THR A 261 -3.90 -14.85 5.43
N VAL A 262 -2.64 -14.41 5.52
CA VAL A 262 -1.81 -14.06 4.33
C VAL A 262 -1.55 -15.31 3.50
N LEU A 263 -1.10 -16.41 4.12
CA LEU A 263 -0.85 -17.67 3.43
C LEU A 263 -2.10 -18.21 2.73
N TYR A 264 -3.26 -18.16 3.40
CA TYR A 264 -4.54 -18.54 2.78
C TYR A 264 -4.84 -17.71 1.53
N LYS A 265 -4.57 -16.38 1.59
CA LYS A 265 -4.79 -15.50 0.45
C LYS A 265 -3.82 -15.77 -0.69
N MET A 266 -2.56 -16.03 -0.40
CA MET A 266 -1.58 -16.43 -1.41
C MET A 266 -2.02 -17.71 -2.12
N HIS A 267 -2.47 -18.70 -1.36
CA HIS A 267 -2.97 -19.97 -1.89
C HIS A 267 -4.26 -19.78 -2.71
N GLU A 268 -5.27 -19.05 -2.17
CA GLU A 268 -6.53 -18.74 -2.86
C GLU A 268 -6.31 -18.07 -4.24
N LEU A 269 -5.26 -17.25 -4.35
CA LEU A 269 -4.88 -16.53 -5.57
C LEU A 269 -3.88 -17.31 -6.45
N GLY A 270 -3.54 -18.55 -6.10
CA GLY A 270 -2.61 -19.40 -6.85
C GLY A 270 -1.18 -18.88 -6.88
N LYS A 271 -0.76 -18.11 -5.85
CA LYS A 271 0.60 -17.59 -5.70
C LYS A 271 1.55 -18.59 -5.09
N ILE A 272 1.04 -19.56 -4.34
CA ILE A 272 1.74 -20.72 -3.79
C ILE A 272 0.94 -21.99 -4.05
N SER A 273 1.62 -23.12 -4.16
CA SER A 273 1.02 -24.44 -4.35
C SER A 273 0.37 -24.98 -3.05
N ASP A 274 -0.37 -26.09 -3.18
CA ASP A 274 -0.95 -26.77 -2.02
C ASP A 274 0.14 -27.26 -1.06
N GLU A 275 1.25 -27.78 -1.57
CA GLU A 275 2.39 -28.25 -0.80
C GLU A 275 3.07 -27.11 -0.05
N GLU A 276 3.36 -26.00 -0.72
CA GLU A 276 3.98 -24.80 -0.13
C GLU A 276 3.09 -24.21 0.96
N TYR A 277 1.78 -24.17 0.71
CA TYR A 277 0.81 -23.70 1.70
C TYR A 277 0.80 -24.54 2.97
N GLU A 278 0.70 -25.88 2.84
CA GLU A 278 0.69 -26.77 3.99
C GLU A 278 2.02 -26.77 4.74
N GLN A 279 3.17 -26.65 4.06
CA GLN A 279 4.47 -26.50 4.69
C GLN A 279 4.60 -25.18 5.44
N ALA A 280 4.26 -24.06 4.82
CA ALA A 280 4.38 -22.72 5.45
C ALA A 280 3.45 -22.55 6.67
N LYS A 281 2.31 -23.21 6.70
CA LYS A 281 1.39 -23.16 7.84
C LYS A 281 2.00 -23.74 9.11
N VAL A 282 2.74 -24.84 8.99
CA VAL A 282 3.31 -25.58 10.12
C VAL A 282 4.76 -25.22 10.42
N GLU A 283 5.38 -24.43 9.55
CA GLU A 283 6.74 -23.94 9.73
C GLU A 283 6.84 -23.12 11.03
N PRO A 284 7.76 -23.49 11.96
CA PRO A 284 7.99 -22.72 13.16
C PRO A 284 8.70 -21.41 12.82
N LEU A 285 8.17 -20.30 13.31
CA LEU A 285 8.83 -19.01 13.20
C LEU A 285 9.81 -18.87 14.38
N VAL A 286 11.09 -18.72 14.06
CA VAL A 286 12.16 -18.47 15.04
C VAL A 286 12.59 -17.01 14.90
N PHE A 287 12.25 -16.20 15.88
CA PHE A 287 12.56 -14.77 15.86
C PHE A 287 13.96 -14.48 16.42
N SER A 288 14.54 -13.35 16.03
CA SER A 288 15.90 -12.94 16.41
C SER A 288 16.15 -12.85 17.92
N TRP A 289 15.11 -12.70 18.71
CA TRP A 289 15.19 -12.68 20.19
C TRP A 289 14.85 -14.02 20.85
N ASP A 290 14.61 -15.08 20.10
CA ASP A 290 14.30 -16.39 20.66
C ASP A 290 15.59 -17.09 21.18
N PRO A 291 15.51 -17.87 22.27
CA PRO A 291 16.65 -18.60 22.80
C PRO A 291 17.25 -19.56 21.73
N GLY A 292 18.53 -19.47 21.51
CA GLY A 292 19.25 -20.31 20.55
C GLY A 292 19.14 -19.81 19.10
N PHE A 293 18.61 -18.61 18.88
CA PHE A 293 18.62 -17.98 17.57
C PHE A 293 20.04 -17.79 17.02
N VAL A 294 20.21 -18.03 15.71
CA VAL A 294 21.46 -17.79 14.99
C VAL A 294 21.11 -17.03 13.72
N PRO A 295 21.68 -15.85 13.49
CA PRO A 295 21.42 -15.07 12.28
C PRO A 295 21.93 -15.86 11.04
N SER A 296 21.35 -15.55 9.88
CA SER A 296 21.78 -16.12 8.61
C SER A 296 23.20 -15.68 8.25
N ALA A 297 23.85 -16.43 7.36
CA ALA A 297 25.18 -16.06 6.87
C ALA A 297 25.20 -14.69 6.18
N GLY A 298 24.09 -14.32 5.51
CA GLY A 298 23.92 -13.02 4.86
C GLY A 298 23.95 -11.84 5.84
N VAL A 299 23.38 -12.02 7.02
CA VAL A 299 23.39 -10.99 8.09
C VAL A 299 24.61 -11.19 9.01
N ALA A 300 24.98 -12.43 9.33
CA ALA A 300 26.17 -12.72 10.14
C ALA A 300 27.45 -12.11 9.56
N SER A 301 27.61 -12.11 8.25
CA SER A 301 28.73 -11.41 7.58
C SER A 301 28.69 -9.89 7.80
N ARG A 302 27.51 -9.32 8.11
CA ARG A 302 27.34 -7.91 8.49
C ARG A 302 27.47 -7.73 10.01
N VAL A 303 27.15 -8.76 10.80
CA VAL A 303 27.08 -8.73 12.28
C VAL A 303 28.36 -9.27 12.93
N ASP A 304 29.12 -10.19 12.31
CA ASP A 304 30.44 -10.66 12.81
C ASP A 304 31.43 -9.50 12.95
N THR A 305 31.06 -8.35 12.45
CA THR A 305 31.81 -7.09 12.60
C THR A 305 31.12 -6.10 13.53
N ALA A 306 29.82 -6.23 13.78
CA ALA A 306 29.12 -5.52 14.84
C ALA A 306 28.91 -6.51 16.00
N SER A 307 29.95 -6.72 16.81
CA SER A 307 29.78 -7.46 18.06
C SER A 307 28.58 -6.83 18.81
N SER A 308 27.61 -7.69 19.11
CA SER A 308 26.36 -7.43 19.81
C SER A 308 26.58 -6.68 21.13
N THR A 309 26.75 -5.42 21.03
CA THR A 309 26.58 -4.48 22.12
C THR A 309 26.01 -3.24 21.48
N GLU A 310 24.94 -2.76 22.01
CA GLU A 310 24.45 -1.41 21.97
C GLU A 310 25.57 -0.47 22.48
N TYR A 311 26.69 -0.46 21.74
CA TYR A 311 27.81 0.43 21.98
C TYR A 311 27.62 1.63 21.04
N ASP A 312 27.04 2.65 21.60
CA ASP A 312 27.60 3.95 21.38
C ASP A 312 29.00 3.92 21.99
N SER A 313 29.95 3.32 21.26
CA SER A 313 31.32 3.37 21.72
C SER A 313 31.70 4.84 21.81
N TYR A 314 32.46 5.24 22.81
CA TYR A 314 32.97 6.61 22.95
C TYR A 314 33.60 7.10 21.63
N PHE A 315 34.19 6.20 20.86
CA PHE A 315 34.73 6.49 19.54
C PHE A 315 33.63 6.89 18.55
N VAL A 316 32.55 6.12 18.45
CA VAL A 316 31.44 6.40 17.53
C VAL A 316 30.72 7.69 17.89
N GLU A 317 30.48 7.90 19.20
CA GLU A 317 29.89 9.14 19.70
C GLU A 317 30.79 10.36 19.39
N ARG A 318 32.09 10.24 19.62
CA ARG A 318 33.06 11.29 19.32
C ARG A 318 33.13 11.59 17.83
N MET A 319 33.26 10.56 17.01
CA MET A 319 33.24 10.67 15.54
C MET A 319 31.97 11.35 15.03
N PHE A 320 30.81 10.95 15.57
CA PHE A 320 29.52 11.55 15.21
C PHE A 320 29.51 13.05 15.50
N ASN A 321 29.92 13.45 16.70
CA ASN A 321 29.96 14.84 17.11
C ASN A 321 30.99 15.66 16.29
N ASP A 322 32.14 15.08 15.96
CA ASP A 322 33.14 15.74 15.09
C ASP A 322 32.61 15.96 13.69
N ILE A 323 31.91 14.99 13.09
CA ILE A 323 31.29 15.14 11.76
C ILE A 323 30.18 16.22 11.81
N VAL A 324 29.34 16.23 12.85
CA VAL A 324 28.33 17.28 13.03
C VAL A 324 28.95 18.67 13.06
N ALA A 325 30.03 18.82 13.83
CA ALA A 325 30.76 20.08 13.93
C ALA A 325 31.37 20.50 12.56
N ASP A 326 31.99 19.57 11.84
CA ASP A 326 32.52 19.79 10.50
C ASP A 326 31.43 20.18 9.49
N MET A 327 30.28 19.51 9.52
CA MET A 327 29.12 19.84 8.66
C MET A 327 28.60 21.25 8.99
N HIS A 328 28.60 21.64 10.25
CA HIS A 328 28.23 23.00 10.66
C HIS A 328 29.24 24.04 10.19
N GLU A 329 30.54 23.85 10.49
CA GLU A 329 31.58 24.83 10.23
C GLU A 329 31.93 24.94 8.75
N GLN A 330 32.02 23.83 8.02
CA GLN A 330 32.51 23.80 6.64
C GLN A 330 31.40 23.88 5.59
N LEU A 331 30.22 23.33 5.90
CA LEU A 331 29.09 23.25 4.96
C LEU A 331 27.94 24.20 5.32
N GLY A 332 27.98 24.81 6.52
CA GLY A 332 26.98 25.79 6.96
C GLY A 332 25.63 25.18 7.36
N TYR A 333 25.57 23.87 7.61
CA TYR A 333 24.35 23.24 8.12
C TYR A 333 24.08 23.66 9.57
N ASP A 334 22.80 23.79 9.93
CA ASP A 334 22.42 23.84 11.34
C ASP A 334 22.72 22.48 12.01
N GLU A 335 23.16 22.49 13.29
CA GLU A 335 23.53 21.25 13.99
C GLU A 335 22.42 20.21 14.00
N SER A 336 21.16 20.64 14.13
CA SER A 336 20.01 19.74 14.12
C SER A 336 19.82 19.08 12.75
N VAL A 337 20.06 19.84 11.68
CA VAL A 337 20.01 19.35 10.30
C VAL A 337 21.18 18.40 10.04
N ALA A 338 22.38 18.73 10.49
CA ALA A 338 23.55 17.87 10.35
C ALA A 338 23.36 16.51 11.06
N LYS A 339 22.81 16.53 12.28
CA LYS A 339 22.45 15.30 13.02
C LYS A 339 21.41 14.47 12.29
N ASP A 340 20.32 15.10 11.82
CA ASP A 340 19.27 14.37 11.05
C ASP A 340 19.84 13.75 9.77
N LEU A 341 20.68 14.47 9.05
CA LEU A 341 21.37 13.98 7.86
C LEU A 341 22.30 12.81 8.17
N LEU A 342 23.08 12.85 9.25
CA LEU A 342 23.95 11.74 9.64
C LEU A 342 23.15 10.48 10.00
N TYR A 343 21.99 10.63 10.65
CA TYR A 343 21.15 9.49 10.98
C TYR A 343 20.38 8.93 9.77
N THR A 344 19.98 9.79 8.83
CA THR A 344 18.97 9.44 7.83
C THR A 344 19.42 9.62 6.38
N GLY A 345 20.66 10.10 6.16
CA GLY A 345 21.17 10.45 4.84
C GLY A 345 21.83 9.30 4.07
N GLY A 346 21.92 8.10 4.67
CA GLY A 346 22.51 6.93 4.01
C GLY A 346 24.01 7.05 3.74
N TYR A 347 24.74 7.79 4.54
CA TYR A 347 26.19 7.98 4.36
C TYR A 347 26.96 6.71 4.66
N SER A 348 27.99 6.42 3.87
CA SER A 348 29.03 5.45 4.19
C SER A 348 30.20 6.19 4.84
N ILE A 349 30.39 5.99 6.14
CA ILE A 349 31.39 6.68 6.95
C ILE A 349 32.56 5.74 7.20
N TYR A 350 33.72 6.07 6.68
CA TYR A 350 34.92 5.24 6.79
C TYR A 350 35.82 5.75 7.90
N CYS A 351 36.10 4.93 8.91
CA CYS A 351 36.92 5.31 10.05
C CYS A 351 38.16 4.42 10.21
N THR A 352 39.10 4.89 11.02
CA THR A 352 40.38 4.20 11.25
C THR A 352 40.43 3.44 12.59
N VAL A 353 39.29 3.25 13.23
CA VAL A 353 39.21 2.51 14.50
C VAL A 353 39.65 1.07 14.33
N ASP A 354 40.30 0.52 15.35
CA ASP A 354 40.51 -0.91 15.49
C ASP A 354 39.53 -1.42 16.57
N PRO A 355 38.48 -2.16 16.18
CA PRO A 355 37.43 -2.59 17.14
C PRO A 355 37.98 -3.45 18.27
N LYS A 356 39.03 -4.26 18.00
CA LYS A 356 39.68 -5.11 19.01
C LYS A 356 40.41 -4.29 20.03
N VAL A 357 41.08 -3.21 19.61
CA VAL A 357 41.73 -2.27 20.52
C VAL A 357 40.72 -1.48 21.31
N GLN A 358 39.67 -0.98 20.62
CA GLN A 358 38.59 -0.22 21.25
C GLN A 358 37.90 -1.00 22.36
N SER A 359 37.56 -2.26 22.12
CA SER A 359 36.93 -3.16 23.14
C SER A 359 37.80 -3.47 24.37
N ILE A 360 39.10 -3.22 24.31
CA ILE A 360 40.02 -3.40 25.45
C ILE A 360 40.09 -2.13 26.28
N VAL A 361 39.86 -0.98 25.65
CA VAL A 361 40.01 0.35 26.28
C VAL A 361 38.70 0.78 26.97
N GLU A 362 37.55 0.33 26.48
CA GLU A 362 36.24 0.52 27.08
C GLU A 362 35.88 -0.60 28.04
#